data_9e732aa131485d35763a91c2e7f90b81
#
_entry.id   9e732aa131485d35763a91c2e7f90b81
#
_cell.length_a   1.000
_cell.length_b   1.000
_cell.length_c   1.000
_cell.angle_alpha   90.00
_cell.angle_beta   90.00
_cell.angle_gamma   90.00
#
_symmetry.space_group_name_H-M   'P 1'
#
loop_
_entity.id
_entity.type
_entity.pdbx_description
1 polymer ?
#
loop_
_entity_poly.entity_id
_entity_poly.type
_entity_poly.pdbx_seq_one_letter_code
_entity_poly.pdbx_strand_id
1 'polypeptide(L)'
;MTGFELYLKANTRAFDRYLSTFFTDGTHPDMGRYLYGPLKQFSDNSGKRHRPLICLLACEAVGGDPKQAWPAAAAVEHFHTAALVHDDIEDSSLTRRDEPCMHIAEGLGIAINAGDLALALVCGTVVHDPGLDDPTKIRVLAELVDMTTRTIEGQALDIGWARDGRFDLTVDDYLTMANHKTAFYSGGVPLAIGAIIGGGSTAQVETLRAFGMAAGLAFQIQDDVLNLVGTRESTKKDFRSDIAEGKRTLVAIHALQHADRRERLLEILSTHSDDPVLLDEAVEIMQAADSIAFARDYAHDLIVEAKACLVDAVPASRARDLLASMADFFVKRSS
;
A
#
# COMPACT_ATOMS: atom_id res chain seq x y z
N MET A 1 -0.97 14.36 -17.07
CA MET A 1 -0.80 14.39 -15.59
C MET A 1 -2.10 14.82 -14.96
N THR A 2 -2.60 14.04 -14.02
CA THR A 2 -3.81 14.35 -13.23
C THR A 2 -3.52 15.44 -12.19
N GLY A 3 -4.57 16.03 -11.60
CA GLY A 3 -4.39 17.00 -10.52
C GLY A 3 -3.64 16.41 -9.32
N PHE A 4 -3.91 15.13 -9.01
CA PHE A 4 -3.23 14.42 -7.93
C PHE A 4 -1.73 14.20 -8.22
N GLU A 5 -1.35 13.81 -9.43
CA GLU A 5 0.07 13.67 -9.81
C GLU A 5 0.84 14.99 -9.69
N LEU A 6 0.22 16.10 -10.07
CA LEU A 6 0.81 17.43 -9.90
C LEU A 6 0.99 17.77 -8.42
N TYR A 7 0.02 17.42 -7.58
CA TYR A 7 0.10 17.59 -6.13
C TYR A 7 1.24 16.77 -5.52
N LEU A 8 1.37 15.49 -5.89
CA LEU A 8 2.48 14.65 -5.44
C LEU A 8 3.83 15.28 -5.81
N LYS A 9 4.02 15.64 -7.08
CA LYS A 9 5.27 16.24 -7.57
C LYS A 9 5.64 17.53 -6.83
N ALA A 10 4.65 18.33 -6.45
CA ALA A 10 4.88 19.58 -5.76
C ALA A 10 5.27 19.41 -4.28
N ASN A 11 4.78 18.34 -3.62
CA ASN A 11 4.87 18.21 -2.16
C ASN A 11 5.88 17.15 -1.69
N THR A 12 6.22 16.14 -2.51
CA THR A 12 7.11 15.05 -2.14
C THR A 12 8.44 15.54 -1.55
N ARG A 13 9.13 16.48 -2.21
CA ARG A 13 10.43 16.96 -1.72
C ARG A 13 10.37 17.65 -0.34
N ALA A 14 9.27 18.34 -0.06
CA ALA A 14 9.09 18.98 1.25
C ALA A 14 8.87 17.92 2.33
N PHE A 15 8.07 16.91 2.01
CA PHE A 15 7.82 15.79 2.91
C PHE A 15 9.08 14.93 3.14
N ASP A 16 9.88 14.65 2.11
CA ASP A 16 11.15 13.90 2.24
C ASP A 16 12.12 14.61 3.20
N ARG A 17 12.22 15.93 3.11
CA ARG A 17 13.04 16.71 4.06
C ARG A 17 12.55 16.57 5.50
N TYR A 18 11.24 16.57 5.72
CA TYR A 18 10.68 16.36 7.04
C TYR A 18 10.93 14.92 7.53
N LEU A 19 10.67 13.93 6.68
CA LEU A 19 10.89 12.53 7.02
C LEU A 19 12.36 12.25 7.39
N SER A 20 13.31 12.90 6.71
CA SER A 20 14.74 12.74 7.00
C SER A 20 15.15 13.21 8.40
N THR A 21 14.35 14.05 9.08
CA THR A 21 14.65 14.52 10.45
C THR A 21 14.51 13.43 11.50
N PHE A 22 13.86 12.32 11.20
CA PHE A 22 13.73 11.17 12.10
C PHE A 22 14.91 10.22 12.06
N PHE A 23 15.79 10.32 11.06
CA PHE A 23 16.98 9.50 10.93
C PHE A 23 18.18 10.22 11.52
N THR A 24 18.47 9.89 12.78
CA THR A 24 19.57 10.48 13.55
C THR A 24 20.82 9.60 13.49
N ASP A 25 21.95 10.06 14.03
CA ASP A 25 23.15 9.23 14.17
C ASP A 25 23.11 8.35 15.45
N GLY A 26 22.07 8.52 16.27
CA GLY A 26 21.95 7.84 17.56
C GLY A 26 22.95 8.37 18.60
N THR A 27 23.15 7.62 19.68
CA THR A 27 24.08 7.98 20.79
C THR A 27 25.45 7.33 20.69
N HIS A 28 25.65 6.45 19.69
CA HIS A 28 26.90 5.78 19.38
C HIS A 28 27.19 5.87 17.87
N PRO A 29 28.42 6.13 17.42
CA PRO A 29 28.74 6.28 15.99
C PRO A 29 28.32 5.10 15.14
N ASP A 30 28.38 3.88 15.66
CA ASP A 30 28.02 2.68 14.96
C ASP A 30 26.49 2.54 14.76
N MET A 31 25.66 3.24 15.54
CA MET A 31 24.20 3.25 15.32
C MET A 31 23.85 3.94 13.99
N GLY A 32 24.55 5.02 13.64
CA GLY A 32 24.42 5.65 12.32
C GLY A 32 24.77 4.67 11.21
N ARG A 33 25.88 3.92 11.37
CA ARG A 33 26.34 2.99 10.35
C ARG A 33 25.47 1.74 10.18
N TYR A 34 25.03 1.12 11.30
CA TYR A 34 24.39 -0.20 11.26
C TYR A 34 22.86 -0.15 11.35
N LEU A 35 22.27 1.02 11.60
CA LEU A 35 20.81 1.13 11.80
C LEU A 35 20.20 2.31 11.04
N TYR A 36 20.52 3.56 11.45
CA TYR A 36 19.89 4.74 10.87
C TYR A 36 20.32 4.99 9.42
N GLY A 37 21.58 4.70 9.06
CA GLY A 37 22.09 4.84 7.68
C GLY A 37 21.38 3.93 6.69
N PRO A 38 21.34 2.61 6.89
CA PRO A 38 20.59 1.68 6.07
C PRO A 38 19.10 2.04 5.94
N LEU A 39 18.44 2.37 7.06
CA LEU A 39 17.03 2.77 7.05
C LEU A 39 16.82 4.08 6.29
N LYS A 40 17.69 5.07 6.47
CA LYS A 40 17.64 6.32 5.71
C LYS A 40 17.81 6.09 4.22
N GLN A 41 18.83 5.32 3.82
CA GLN A 41 19.09 4.99 2.42
C GLN A 41 17.87 4.32 1.79
N PHE A 42 17.28 3.35 2.47
CA PHE A 42 16.05 2.69 2.00
C PHE A 42 14.90 3.68 1.86
N SER A 43 14.72 4.56 2.83
CA SER A 43 13.68 5.60 2.80
C SER A 43 13.93 6.61 1.67
N ASP A 44 15.17 7.04 1.44
CA ASP A 44 15.52 8.01 0.39
C ASP A 44 15.30 7.45 -1.03
N ASN A 45 15.48 6.14 -1.23
CA ASN A 45 15.19 5.43 -2.48
C ASN A 45 13.69 5.21 -2.69
N SER A 46 12.84 5.86 -1.93
CA SER A 46 11.42 5.60 -1.93
C SER A 46 10.65 6.29 -3.06
N GLY A 47 9.40 5.85 -3.21
CA GLY A 47 8.54 6.19 -4.31
C GLY A 47 7.75 7.50 -4.17
N LYS A 48 6.54 7.48 -4.71
CA LYS A 48 5.68 8.66 -4.96
C LYS A 48 5.12 9.34 -3.69
N ARG A 49 5.35 8.82 -2.48
CA ARG A 49 4.84 9.35 -1.18
C ARG A 49 3.33 9.59 -1.15
N HIS A 50 2.56 8.80 -1.89
CA HIS A 50 1.11 9.04 -1.95
C HIS A 50 0.43 8.85 -0.59
N ARG A 51 0.82 7.84 0.21
CA ARG A 51 0.22 7.56 1.53
C ARG A 51 0.31 8.73 2.51
N PRO A 52 1.48 9.31 2.78
CA PRO A 52 1.55 10.47 3.65
C PRO A 52 0.85 11.69 3.07
N LEU A 53 0.93 11.90 1.75
CA LEU A 53 0.36 13.10 1.14
C LEU A 53 -1.18 13.08 1.08
N ILE A 54 -1.82 11.90 1.02
CA ILE A 54 -3.28 11.82 1.17
C ILE A 54 -3.75 12.07 2.61
N CYS A 55 -2.92 11.74 3.61
CA CYS A 55 -3.19 12.12 5.00
C CYS A 55 -3.27 13.65 5.14
N LEU A 56 -2.32 14.38 4.54
CA LEU A 56 -2.35 15.84 4.52
C LEU A 56 -3.59 16.39 3.81
N LEU A 57 -3.96 15.79 2.67
CA LEU A 57 -5.16 16.17 1.92
C LEU A 57 -6.45 15.93 2.71
N ALA A 58 -6.54 14.84 3.47
CA ALA A 58 -7.70 14.56 4.30
C ALA A 58 -7.87 15.60 5.43
N CYS A 59 -6.76 16.01 6.05
CA CYS A 59 -6.77 17.08 7.04
C CYS A 59 -7.28 18.40 6.42
N GLU A 60 -6.75 18.79 5.26
CA GLU A 60 -7.17 19.99 4.54
C GLU A 60 -8.65 19.90 4.08
N ALA A 61 -9.09 18.72 3.63
CA ALA A 61 -10.45 18.53 3.11
C ALA A 61 -11.56 18.73 4.15
N VAL A 62 -11.26 18.50 5.43
CA VAL A 62 -12.19 18.78 6.54
C VAL A 62 -12.01 20.16 7.16
N GLY A 63 -11.08 20.98 6.62
CA GLY A 63 -10.85 22.37 7.05
C GLY A 63 -9.69 22.58 8.02
N GLY A 64 -8.89 21.54 8.32
CA GLY A 64 -7.71 21.64 9.18
C GLY A 64 -6.48 22.19 8.45
N ASP A 65 -5.46 22.56 9.25
CA ASP A 65 -4.13 22.92 8.72
C ASP A 65 -3.33 21.62 8.43
N PRO A 66 -3.02 21.31 7.15
CA PRO A 66 -2.29 20.10 6.80
C PRO A 66 -0.92 19.99 7.46
N LYS A 67 -0.32 21.09 7.94
CA LYS A 67 0.94 21.04 8.69
C LYS A 67 0.82 20.28 10.01
N GLN A 68 -0.34 20.30 10.64
CA GLN A 68 -0.57 19.55 11.88
C GLN A 68 -0.59 18.03 11.65
N ALA A 69 -0.88 17.59 10.42
CA ALA A 69 -0.90 16.17 10.09
C ALA A 69 0.46 15.59 9.66
N TRP A 70 1.54 16.40 9.59
CA TRP A 70 2.85 15.93 9.18
C TRP A 70 3.41 14.80 10.05
N PRO A 71 3.31 14.83 11.40
CA PRO A 71 3.78 13.73 12.24
C PRO A 71 3.06 12.41 11.93
N ALA A 72 1.74 12.44 11.79
CA ALA A 72 0.95 11.27 11.46
C ALA A 72 1.21 10.78 10.03
N ALA A 73 1.42 11.68 9.09
CA ALA A 73 1.85 11.34 7.73
C ALA A 73 3.22 10.65 7.72
N ALA A 74 4.18 11.11 8.55
CA ALA A 74 5.47 10.44 8.72
C ALA A 74 5.31 9.06 9.37
N ALA A 75 4.43 8.90 10.36
CA ALA A 75 4.11 7.62 10.97
C ALA A 75 3.64 6.59 9.93
N VAL A 76 2.75 6.98 9.03
CA VAL A 76 2.28 6.13 7.91
C VAL A 76 3.43 5.73 6.99
N GLU A 77 4.34 6.64 6.68
CA GLU A 77 5.48 6.34 5.81
C GLU A 77 6.54 5.47 6.50
N HIS A 78 6.76 5.63 7.81
CA HIS A 78 7.59 4.72 8.60
C HIS A 78 7.02 3.32 8.60
N PHE A 79 5.69 3.19 8.78
CA PHE A 79 5.02 1.90 8.67
C PHE A 79 5.21 1.27 7.29
N HIS A 80 5.00 2.04 6.22
CA HIS A 80 5.23 1.55 4.85
C HIS A 80 6.67 1.10 4.62
N THR A 81 7.64 1.83 5.16
CA THR A 81 9.06 1.47 5.10
C THR A 81 9.32 0.14 5.80
N ALA A 82 8.80 -0.05 7.03
CA ALA A 82 8.91 -1.30 7.78
C ALA A 82 8.29 -2.47 7.02
N ALA A 83 7.05 -2.28 6.53
CA ALA A 83 6.34 -3.30 5.77
C ALA A 83 7.14 -3.75 4.53
N LEU A 84 7.74 -2.81 3.77
CA LEU A 84 8.54 -3.16 2.61
C LEU A 84 9.84 -3.88 2.96
N VAL A 85 10.51 -3.50 4.06
CA VAL A 85 11.75 -4.18 4.49
C VAL A 85 11.46 -5.61 4.93
N HIS A 86 10.37 -5.84 5.66
CA HIS A 86 9.97 -7.18 6.11
C HIS A 86 9.43 -8.02 4.94
N ASP A 87 8.59 -7.46 4.08
CA ASP A 87 8.06 -8.11 2.87
C ASP A 87 9.19 -8.59 1.94
N ASP A 88 10.25 -7.77 1.74
CA ASP A 88 11.43 -8.18 0.97
C ASP A 88 12.13 -9.42 1.53
N ILE A 89 12.14 -9.58 2.86
CA ILE A 89 12.72 -10.75 3.54
C ILE A 89 11.79 -11.96 3.38
N GLU A 90 10.49 -11.76 3.61
CA GLU A 90 9.47 -12.81 3.56
C GLU A 90 9.34 -13.41 2.17
N ASP A 91 9.41 -12.57 1.13
CA ASP A 91 9.36 -12.96 -0.28
C ASP A 91 10.73 -13.39 -0.84
N SER A 92 11.82 -13.31 -0.05
CA SER A 92 13.18 -13.56 -0.50
C SER A 92 13.56 -12.72 -1.74
N SER A 93 13.05 -11.50 -1.82
CA SER A 93 13.27 -10.58 -2.94
C SER A 93 14.73 -10.16 -3.04
N LEU A 94 15.31 -10.16 -4.24
CA LEU A 94 16.71 -9.78 -4.43
C LEU A 94 16.89 -8.27 -4.60
N THR A 95 15.92 -7.62 -5.24
CA THR A 95 16.02 -6.20 -5.59
C THR A 95 14.68 -5.49 -5.41
N ARG A 96 14.73 -4.23 -4.97
CA ARG A 96 13.60 -3.30 -4.90
C ARG A 96 13.98 -1.96 -5.52
N ARG A 97 13.21 -1.49 -6.49
CA ARG A 97 13.43 -0.21 -7.19
C ARG A 97 14.82 -0.10 -7.83
N ASP A 98 15.25 -1.15 -8.48
CA ASP A 98 16.54 -1.32 -9.17
C ASP A 98 17.77 -1.35 -8.22
N GLU A 99 17.58 -1.36 -6.88
CA GLU A 99 18.62 -1.51 -5.87
C GLU A 99 18.52 -2.87 -5.15
N PRO A 100 19.60 -3.41 -4.58
CA PRO A 100 19.53 -4.62 -3.75
C PRO A 100 18.61 -4.39 -2.54
N CYS A 101 17.79 -5.39 -2.19
CA CYS A 101 17.02 -5.35 -0.94
C CYS A 101 17.94 -5.24 0.27
N MET A 102 17.48 -4.62 1.36
CA MET A 102 18.31 -4.36 2.54
C MET A 102 18.94 -5.62 3.13
N HIS A 103 18.21 -6.74 3.16
CA HIS A 103 18.74 -8.01 3.67
C HIS A 103 19.84 -8.62 2.77
N ILE A 104 19.89 -8.24 1.49
CA ILE A 104 20.96 -8.60 0.57
C ILE A 104 22.18 -7.68 0.74
N ALA A 105 21.94 -6.36 0.88
CA ALA A 105 23.01 -5.36 0.97
C ALA A 105 23.71 -5.35 2.34
N GLU A 106 22.94 -5.42 3.44
CA GLU A 106 23.39 -5.22 4.80
C GLU A 106 23.32 -6.51 5.66
N GLY A 107 22.67 -7.55 5.15
CA GLY A 107 22.44 -8.81 5.86
C GLY A 107 21.12 -8.82 6.63
N LEU A 108 20.62 -10.06 6.84
CA LEU A 108 19.30 -10.32 7.41
C LEU A 108 19.08 -9.66 8.78
N GLY A 109 20.07 -9.74 9.68
CA GLY A 109 19.96 -9.20 11.04
C GLY A 109 19.80 -7.70 11.07
N ILE A 110 20.54 -6.96 10.21
CA ILE A 110 20.42 -5.50 10.10
C ILE A 110 19.07 -5.13 9.48
N ALA A 111 18.62 -5.84 8.45
CA ALA A 111 17.35 -5.56 7.81
C ALA A 111 16.16 -5.74 8.77
N ILE A 112 16.11 -6.84 9.53
CA ILE A 112 15.08 -7.04 10.57
C ILE A 112 15.08 -5.90 11.56
N ASN A 113 16.26 -5.58 12.14
CA ASN A 113 16.39 -4.54 13.15
C ASN A 113 16.02 -3.13 12.62
N ALA A 114 16.34 -2.84 11.36
CA ALA A 114 15.94 -1.59 10.71
C ALA A 114 14.44 -1.51 10.48
N GLY A 115 13.80 -2.61 10.09
CA GLY A 115 12.34 -2.71 10.00
C GLY A 115 11.66 -2.51 11.36
N ASP A 116 12.21 -3.11 12.43
CA ASP A 116 11.70 -2.95 13.79
C ASP A 116 11.85 -1.49 14.29
N LEU A 117 12.97 -0.81 13.96
CA LEU A 117 13.10 0.62 14.25
C LEU A 117 12.02 1.43 13.50
N ALA A 118 11.79 1.14 12.22
CA ALA A 118 10.75 1.83 11.47
C ALA A 118 9.36 1.63 12.09
N LEU A 119 9.03 0.41 12.60
CA LEU A 119 7.80 0.16 13.35
C LEU A 119 7.74 0.95 14.67
N ALA A 120 8.84 1.06 15.39
CA ALA A 120 8.90 1.86 16.61
C ALA A 120 8.68 3.35 16.34
N LEU A 121 9.20 3.87 15.22
CA LEU A 121 8.98 5.25 14.77
C LEU A 121 7.52 5.56 14.44
N VAL A 122 6.68 4.57 14.08
CA VAL A 122 5.25 4.77 13.80
C VAL A 122 4.56 5.47 14.97
N CYS A 123 4.62 4.89 16.15
CA CYS A 123 4.02 5.49 17.34
C CYS A 123 4.88 6.64 17.89
N GLY A 124 6.21 6.50 17.87
CA GLY A 124 7.16 7.48 18.38
C GLY A 124 7.00 8.85 17.74
N THR A 125 6.77 8.92 16.46
CA THR A 125 6.57 10.16 15.71
C THR A 125 5.35 10.97 16.21
N VAL A 126 4.27 10.30 16.59
CA VAL A 126 3.04 10.94 17.09
C VAL A 126 3.14 11.27 18.57
N VAL A 127 3.65 10.33 19.39
CA VAL A 127 3.79 10.50 20.84
C VAL A 127 4.65 11.71 21.19
N HIS A 128 5.77 11.87 20.51
CA HIS A 128 6.74 12.93 20.80
C HIS A 128 6.46 14.26 20.09
N ASP A 129 5.42 14.34 19.25
CA ASP A 129 5.07 15.60 18.59
C ASP A 129 4.51 16.63 19.60
N PRO A 130 5.07 17.86 19.67
CA PRO A 130 4.60 18.86 20.61
C PRO A 130 3.37 19.63 20.10
N GLY A 131 3.01 19.49 18.83
CA GLY A 131 1.94 20.25 18.17
C GLY A 131 0.55 19.64 18.30
N LEU A 132 0.47 18.33 18.56
CA LEU A 132 -0.78 17.62 18.78
C LEU A 132 -1.15 17.58 20.26
N ASP A 133 -2.42 17.80 20.58
CA ASP A 133 -2.93 17.59 21.95
C ASP A 133 -3.09 16.09 22.28
N ASP A 134 -3.11 15.76 23.58
CA ASP A 134 -3.17 14.38 24.04
C ASP A 134 -4.44 13.63 23.56
N PRO A 135 -5.65 14.20 23.56
CA PRO A 135 -6.82 13.53 23.01
C PRO A 135 -6.66 13.16 21.53
N THR A 136 -6.12 14.06 20.71
CA THR A 136 -5.85 13.82 19.29
C THR A 136 -4.78 12.74 19.12
N LYS A 137 -3.68 12.80 19.89
CA LYS A 137 -2.65 11.76 19.89
C LYS A 137 -3.23 10.38 20.19
N ILE A 138 -4.05 10.25 21.23
CA ILE A 138 -4.66 8.96 21.62
C ILE A 138 -5.51 8.41 20.48
N ARG A 139 -6.32 9.24 19.82
CA ARG A 139 -7.15 8.80 18.69
C ARG A 139 -6.29 8.35 17.50
N VAL A 140 -5.27 9.13 17.14
CA VAL A 140 -4.35 8.78 16.04
C VAL A 140 -3.57 7.51 16.34
N LEU A 141 -3.08 7.34 17.59
CA LEU A 141 -2.36 6.14 18.00
C LEU A 141 -3.25 4.89 17.95
N ALA A 142 -4.51 4.99 18.35
CA ALA A 142 -5.45 3.87 18.23
C ALA A 142 -5.58 3.42 16.75
N GLU A 143 -5.73 4.37 15.83
CA GLU A 143 -5.76 4.08 14.40
C GLU A 143 -4.48 3.41 13.87
N LEU A 144 -3.32 3.89 14.31
CA LEU A 144 -2.02 3.34 13.90
C LEU A 144 -1.78 1.93 14.46
N VAL A 145 -2.26 1.65 15.68
CA VAL A 145 -2.19 0.29 16.27
C VAL A 145 -3.10 -0.66 15.49
N ASP A 146 -4.35 -0.26 15.23
CA ASP A 146 -5.29 -1.07 14.43
C ASP A 146 -4.75 -1.30 13.02
N MET A 147 -4.15 -0.27 12.40
CA MET A 147 -3.50 -0.36 11.10
C MET A 147 -2.40 -1.43 11.11
N THR A 148 -1.51 -1.36 12.08
CA THR A 148 -0.39 -2.28 12.21
C THR A 148 -0.89 -3.71 12.39
N THR A 149 -1.83 -3.92 13.32
CA THR A 149 -2.40 -5.24 13.61
C THR A 149 -3.04 -5.85 12.37
N ARG A 150 -3.96 -5.12 11.72
CA ARG A 150 -4.68 -5.63 10.54
C ARG A 150 -3.75 -5.91 9.37
N THR A 151 -2.73 -5.06 9.16
CA THR A 151 -1.79 -5.31 8.06
C THR A 151 -0.97 -6.58 8.30
N ILE A 152 -0.55 -6.85 9.54
CA ILE A 152 0.13 -8.09 9.92
C ILE A 152 -0.81 -9.30 9.74
N GLU A 153 -2.09 -9.20 10.13
CA GLU A 153 -3.09 -10.26 9.90
C GLU A 153 -3.26 -10.55 8.40
N GLY A 154 -3.37 -9.52 7.56
CA GLY A 154 -3.48 -9.67 6.11
C GLY A 154 -2.23 -10.30 5.49
N GLN A 155 -1.04 -9.91 5.94
CA GLN A 155 0.22 -10.51 5.52
C GLN A 155 0.31 -11.98 5.93
N ALA A 156 -0.15 -12.33 7.14
CA ALA A 156 -0.18 -13.71 7.61
C ALA A 156 -1.10 -14.61 6.75
N LEU A 157 -2.23 -14.08 6.27
CA LEU A 157 -3.09 -14.81 5.33
C LEU A 157 -2.35 -15.07 4.00
N ASP A 158 -1.74 -14.04 3.43
CA ASP A 158 -1.04 -14.14 2.15
C ASP A 158 0.10 -15.17 2.19
N ILE A 159 1.00 -15.03 3.18
CA ILE A 159 2.12 -15.97 3.40
C ILE A 159 1.60 -17.37 3.74
N GLY A 160 0.61 -17.48 4.62
CA GLY A 160 0.07 -18.75 5.08
C GLY A 160 -0.57 -19.54 3.94
N TRP A 161 -1.34 -18.89 3.08
CA TRP A 161 -1.94 -19.53 1.91
C TRP A 161 -0.91 -19.96 0.87
N ALA A 162 0.15 -19.15 0.69
CA ALA A 162 1.26 -19.51 -0.18
C ALA A 162 1.98 -20.76 0.34
N ARG A 163 2.37 -20.77 1.61
CA ARG A 163 3.05 -21.89 2.28
C ARG A 163 2.27 -23.20 2.20
N ASP A 164 0.94 -23.13 2.43
CA ASP A 164 0.08 -24.32 2.49
C ASP A 164 -0.48 -24.71 1.10
N GLY A 165 -0.07 -24.02 0.02
CA GLY A 165 -0.51 -24.30 -1.35
C GLY A 165 -2.03 -24.14 -1.56
N ARG A 166 -2.68 -23.23 -0.83
CA ARG A 166 -4.13 -23.01 -0.87
C ARG A 166 -4.53 -22.33 -2.19
N PHE A 167 -5.37 -23.02 -2.98
CA PHE A 167 -6.01 -22.50 -4.19
C PHE A 167 -7.53 -22.72 -4.19
N ASP A 168 -8.08 -23.11 -3.05
CA ASP A 168 -9.51 -23.31 -2.80
C ASP A 168 -10.18 -22.04 -2.21
N LEU A 169 -9.54 -20.90 -2.40
CA LEU A 169 -9.98 -19.61 -1.86
C LEU A 169 -11.13 -19.02 -2.69
N THR A 170 -11.94 -18.22 -2.00
CA THR A 170 -13.05 -17.46 -2.58
C THR A 170 -12.65 -16.00 -2.84
N VAL A 171 -13.48 -15.27 -3.61
CA VAL A 171 -13.34 -13.82 -3.80
C VAL A 171 -13.39 -13.12 -2.44
N ASP A 172 -14.26 -13.53 -1.51
CA ASP A 172 -14.37 -12.93 -0.18
C ASP A 172 -13.10 -13.14 0.67
N ASP A 173 -12.42 -14.28 0.52
CA ASP A 173 -11.12 -14.53 1.16
C ASP A 173 -10.07 -13.53 0.64
N TYR A 174 -9.98 -13.36 -0.68
CA TYR A 174 -9.08 -12.36 -1.28
C TYR A 174 -9.40 -10.95 -0.79
N LEU A 175 -10.67 -10.56 -0.80
CA LEU A 175 -11.09 -9.23 -0.33
C LEU A 175 -10.72 -9.00 1.15
N THR A 176 -10.87 -10.02 1.98
CA THR A 176 -10.44 -9.96 3.37
C THR A 176 -8.94 -9.73 3.49
N MET A 177 -8.14 -10.54 2.82
CA MET A 177 -6.67 -10.41 2.80
C MET A 177 -6.23 -9.05 2.25
N ALA A 178 -6.73 -8.63 1.08
CA ALA A 178 -6.33 -7.39 0.42
C ALA A 178 -6.77 -6.14 1.20
N ASN A 179 -7.93 -6.17 1.85
CA ASN A 179 -8.37 -5.10 2.76
C ASN A 179 -7.44 -4.97 3.95
N HIS A 180 -7.06 -6.07 4.59
CA HIS A 180 -6.15 -6.08 5.74
C HIS A 180 -4.71 -5.73 5.32
N LYS A 181 -4.13 -6.46 4.36
CA LYS A 181 -2.74 -6.31 3.94
C LYS A 181 -2.46 -4.93 3.31
N THR A 182 -3.40 -4.40 2.51
CA THR A 182 -3.12 -3.23 1.66
C THR A 182 -4.07 -2.06 1.88
N ALA A 183 -5.39 -2.24 1.75
CA ALA A 183 -6.31 -1.12 1.67
C ALA A 183 -6.34 -0.28 2.96
N PHE A 184 -6.28 -0.94 4.11
CA PHE A 184 -6.36 -0.30 5.41
C PHE A 184 -5.20 0.67 5.64
N TYR A 185 -3.94 0.23 5.42
CA TYR A 185 -2.78 1.09 5.65
C TYR A 185 -2.48 2.03 4.48
N SER A 186 -2.88 1.67 3.25
CA SER A 186 -2.56 2.47 2.07
C SER A 186 -3.53 3.62 1.80
N GLY A 187 -4.76 3.51 2.28
CA GLY A 187 -5.82 4.49 2.03
C GLY A 187 -6.68 4.78 3.25
N GLY A 188 -7.25 3.75 3.90
CA GLY A 188 -8.22 3.91 4.98
C GLY A 188 -7.70 4.73 6.15
N VAL A 189 -6.62 4.27 6.80
CA VAL A 189 -6.05 4.94 7.97
C VAL A 189 -5.40 6.28 7.64
N PRO A 190 -4.60 6.45 6.56
CA PRO A 190 -4.06 7.75 6.21
C PRO A 190 -5.13 8.83 6.10
N LEU A 191 -6.26 8.55 5.47
CA LEU A 191 -7.35 9.50 5.34
C LEU A 191 -8.09 9.73 6.67
N ALA A 192 -8.32 8.69 7.46
CA ALA A 192 -8.97 8.80 8.76
C ALA A 192 -8.17 9.66 9.74
N ILE A 193 -6.85 9.39 9.89
CA ILE A 193 -6.00 10.15 10.81
C ILE A 193 -5.83 11.60 10.36
N GLY A 194 -5.73 11.86 9.06
CA GLY A 194 -5.73 13.21 8.53
C GLY A 194 -6.99 13.97 8.90
N ALA A 195 -8.17 13.34 8.72
CA ALA A 195 -9.44 13.92 9.09
C ALA A 195 -9.60 14.13 10.62
N ILE A 196 -9.10 13.19 11.44
CA ILE A 196 -9.09 13.33 12.91
C ILE A 196 -8.30 14.56 13.32
N ILE A 197 -7.09 14.74 12.79
CA ILE A 197 -6.21 15.88 13.11
C ILE A 197 -6.83 17.19 12.59
N GLY A 198 -7.47 17.17 11.42
CA GLY A 198 -8.16 18.31 10.85
C GLY A 198 -9.44 18.74 11.60
N GLY A 199 -9.83 18.02 12.66
CA GLY A 199 -11.05 18.31 13.42
C GLY A 199 -12.34 17.89 12.71
N GLY A 200 -12.25 16.94 11.79
CA GLY A 200 -13.41 16.37 11.09
C GLY A 200 -14.42 15.72 12.03
N SER A 201 -15.71 15.85 11.70
CA SER A 201 -16.77 15.13 12.39
C SER A 201 -16.59 13.62 12.26
N THR A 202 -17.21 12.85 13.16
CA THR A 202 -17.19 11.37 13.08
C THR A 202 -17.66 10.89 11.70
N ALA A 203 -18.70 11.46 11.14
CA ALA A 203 -19.20 11.12 9.82
C ALA A 203 -18.16 11.37 8.72
N GLN A 204 -17.44 12.51 8.77
CA GLN A 204 -16.38 12.83 7.81
C GLN A 204 -15.19 11.86 7.93
N VAL A 205 -14.78 11.53 9.15
CA VAL A 205 -13.70 10.56 9.40
C VAL A 205 -14.07 9.20 8.82
N GLU A 206 -15.28 8.69 9.10
CA GLU A 206 -15.72 7.38 8.58
C GLU A 206 -15.90 7.37 7.06
N THR A 207 -16.42 8.44 6.47
CA THR A 207 -16.52 8.55 5.01
C THR A 207 -15.16 8.58 4.34
N LEU A 208 -14.20 9.36 4.89
CA LEU A 208 -12.83 9.40 4.35
C LEU A 208 -12.12 8.07 4.52
N ARG A 209 -12.33 7.37 5.64
CA ARG A 209 -11.85 6.00 5.85
C ARG A 209 -12.41 5.05 4.78
N ALA A 210 -13.72 5.02 4.61
CA ALA A 210 -14.38 4.15 3.63
C ALA A 210 -13.92 4.45 2.19
N PHE A 211 -13.83 5.74 1.84
CA PHE A 211 -13.26 6.17 0.56
C PHE A 211 -11.81 5.69 0.38
N GLY A 212 -10.99 5.80 1.42
CA GLY A 212 -9.60 5.34 1.42
C GLY A 212 -9.48 3.82 1.27
N MET A 213 -10.36 3.07 1.96
CA MET A 213 -10.44 1.60 1.83
C MET A 213 -10.75 1.19 0.39
N ALA A 214 -11.78 1.76 -0.20
CA ALA A 214 -12.17 1.47 -1.58
C ALA A 214 -11.05 1.83 -2.58
N ALA A 215 -10.43 3.01 -2.42
CA ALA A 215 -9.33 3.44 -3.27
C ALA A 215 -8.08 2.56 -3.11
N GLY A 216 -7.75 2.15 -1.89
CA GLY A 216 -6.62 1.26 -1.59
C GLY A 216 -6.83 -0.16 -2.14
N LEU A 217 -8.04 -0.70 -2.03
CA LEU A 217 -8.39 -2.00 -2.61
C LEU A 217 -8.37 -1.96 -4.14
N ALA A 218 -8.96 -0.93 -4.74
CA ALA A 218 -8.95 -0.75 -6.19
C ALA A 218 -7.51 -0.57 -6.73
N PHE A 219 -6.65 0.10 -5.97
CA PHE A 219 -5.23 0.22 -6.28
C PHE A 219 -4.52 -1.13 -6.30
N GLN A 220 -4.77 -2.00 -5.30
CA GLN A 220 -4.19 -3.34 -5.24
C GLN A 220 -4.68 -4.21 -6.42
N ILE A 221 -5.99 -4.22 -6.67
CA ILE A 221 -6.55 -4.98 -7.79
C ILE A 221 -5.97 -4.51 -9.13
N GLN A 222 -5.80 -3.21 -9.31
CA GLN A 222 -5.18 -2.66 -10.52
C GLN A 222 -3.69 -3.02 -10.64
N ASP A 223 -2.95 -3.11 -9.54
CA ASP A 223 -1.57 -3.60 -9.55
C ASP A 223 -1.50 -5.06 -10.00
N ASP A 224 -2.35 -5.91 -9.44
CA ASP A 224 -2.44 -7.31 -9.82
C ASP A 224 -2.77 -7.47 -11.33
N VAL A 225 -3.71 -6.67 -11.84
CA VAL A 225 -4.05 -6.65 -13.27
C VAL A 225 -2.88 -6.17 -14.12
N LEU A 226 -2.17 -5.12 -13.71
CA LEU A 226 -1.03 -4.59 -14.45
C LEU A 226 0.16 -5.57 -14.48
N ASN A 227 0.35 -6.34 -13.42
CA ASN A 227 1.34 -7.41 -13.39
C ASN A 227 1.08 -8.44 -14.51
N LEU A 228 -0.17 -8.78 -14.77
CA LEU A 228 -0.57 -9.78 -15.77
C LEU A 228 -0.52 -9.27 -17.22
N VAL A 229 -1.06 -8.06 -17.47
CA VAL A 229 -1.30 -7.53 -18.83
C VAL A 229 -0.45 -6.31 -19.20
N GLY A 230 0.39 -5.84 -18.30
CA GLY A 230 1.38 -4.79 -18.57
C GLY A 230 2.39 -5.21 -19.64
N THR A 231 3.21 -4.26 -20.09
CA THR A 231 4.34 -4.60 -20.96
C THR A 231 5.60 -4.83 -20.13
N ARG A 232 6.53 -5.66 -20.64
CA ARG A 232 7.85 -5.84 -19.98
C ARG A 232 8.59 -4.52 -19.74
N GLU A 233 8.34 -3.52 -20.57
CA GLU A 233 8.92 -2.18 -20.44
C GLU A 233 8.30 -1.38 -19.29
N SER A 234 6.99 -1.54 -19.05
CA SER A 234 6.26 -0.82 -18.00
C SER A 234 6.37 -1.47 -16.61
N THR A 235 6.40 -2.81 -16.56
CA THR A 235 6.45 -3.59 -15.31
C THR A 235 7.87 -4.08 -14.98
N LYS A 236 8.83 -3.92 -15.90
CA LYS A 236 10.23 -4.33 -15.73
C LYS A 236 10.36 -5.78 -15.27
N LYS A 237 10.96 -6.03 -14.08
CA LYS A 237 11.19 -7.35 -13.50
C LYS A 237 9.92 -8.01 -12.98
N ASP A 238 8.89 -7.23 -12.68
CA ASP A 238 7.65 -7.74 -12.06
C ASP A 238 6.64 -8.24 -13.10
N PHE A 239 7.02 -8.31 -14.39
CA PHE A 239 6.14 -8.80 -15.44
C PHE A 239 5.75 -10.25 -15.19
N ARG A 240 4.46 -10.46 -14.85
CA ARG A 240 3.85 -11.76 -14.53
C ARG A 240 4.50 -12.51 -13.35
N SER A 241 5.20 -11.79 -12.47
CA SER A 241 5.77 -12.39 -11.27
C SER A 241 4.70 -13.04 -10.38
N ASP A 242 3.48 -12.48 -10.34
CA ASP A 242 2.39 -13.03 -9.55
C ASP A 242 1.98 -14.45 -9.99
N ILE A 243 2.09 -14.77 -11.29
CA ILE A 243 1.88 -16.13 -11.79
C ILE A 243 3.04 -17.04 -11.38
N ALA A 244 4.28 -16.56 -11.59
CA ALA A 244 5.49 -17.31 -11.25
C ALA A 244 5.59 -17.63 -9.75
N GLU A 245 5.14 -16.72 -8.91
CA GLU A 245 5.07 -16.88 -7.46
C GLU A 245 3.81 -17.61 -6.99
N GLY A 246 2.88 -17.89 -7.90
CA GLY A 246 1.61 -18.54 -7.59
C GLY A 246 0.73 -17.70 -6.65
N LYS A 247 0.76 -16.36 -6.77
CA LYS A 247 -0.04 -15.46 -5.92
C LYS A 247 -1.53 -15.65 -6.11
N ARG A 248 -2.26 -15.51 -5.00
CA ARG A 248 -3.72 -15.65 -4.91
C ARG A 248 -4.38 -14.31 -5.21
N THR A 249 -4.15 -13.76 -6.42
CA THR A 249 -4.78 -12.51 -6.87
C THR A 249 -6.26 -12.69 -7.15
N LEU A 250 -7.03 -11.58 -7.17
CA LEU A 250 -8.45 -11.63 -7.52
C LEU A 250 -8.68 -12.29 -8.89
N VAL A 251 -7.82 -12.00 -9.86
CA VAL A 251 -7.88 -12.58 -11.20
C VAL A 251 -7.65 -14.09 -11.16
N ALA A 252 -6.64 -14.56 -10.42
CA ALA A 252 -6.31 -15.98 -10.31
C ALA A 252 -7.44 -16.76 -9.62
N ILE A 253 -7.96 -16.24 -8.50
CA ILE A 253 -9.07 -16.87 -7.76
C ILE A 253 -10.33 -16.95 -8.61
N HIS A 254 -10.73 -15.86 -9.28
CA HIS A 254 -11.90 -15.86 -10.14
C HIS A 254 -11.71 -16.85 -11.31
N ALA A 255 -10.54 -16.88 -11.94
CA ALA A 255 -10.26 -17.82 -13.02
C ALA A 255 -10.32 -19.29 -12.56
N LEU A 256 -9.78 -19.61 -11.38
CA LEU A 256 -9.86 -20.96 -10.81
C LEU A 256 -11.31 -21.39 -10.49
N GLN A 257 -12.25 -20.47 -10.35
CA GLN A 257 -13.67 -20.77 -10.13
C GLN A 257 -14.47 -20.89 -11.44
N HIS A 258 -14.05 -20.21 -12.51
CA HIS A 258 -14.87 -20.02 -13.73
C HIS A 258 -14.23 -20.52 -15.03
N ALA A 259 -12.91 -20.81 -15.06
CA ALA A 259 -12.25 -21.24 -16.29
C ALA A 259 -12.57 -22.69 -16.65
N ASP A 260 -12.83 -22.95 -17.94
CA ASP A 260 -12.94 -24.31 -18.48
C ASP A 260 -11.64 -25.13 -18.30
N ARG A 261 -10.48 -24.45 -18.36
CA ARG A 261 -9.15 -25.02 -18.19
C ARG A 261 -8.62 -24.86 -16.76
N ARG A 262 -9.49 -24.94 -15.76
CA ARG A 262 -9.16 -24.75 -14.33
C ARG A 262 -7.96 -25.61 -13.87
N GLU A 263 -7.96 -26.90 -14.21
CA GLU A 263 -6.93 -27.85 -13.77
C GLU A 263 -5.56 -27.46 -14.33
N ARG A 264 -5.53 -27.03 -15.59
CA ARG A 264 -4.30 -26.58 -16.23
C ARG A 264 -3.77 -25.28 -15.62
N LEU A 265 -4.65 -24.33 -15.31
CA LEU A 265 -4.29 -23.10 -14.60
C LEU A 265 -3.72 -23.42 -13.22
N LEU A 266 -4.35 -24.29 -12.47
CA LEU A 266 -3.88 -24.74 -11.15
C LEU A 266 -2.48 -25.38 -11.24
N GLU A 267 -2.25 -26.23 -12.23
CA GLU A 267 -0.93 -26.83 -12.49
C GLU A 267 0.13 -25.73 -12.70
N ILE A 268 -0.14 -24.76 -13.58
CA ILE A 268 0.81 -23.67 -13.88
C ILE A 268 1.11 -22.85 -12.61
N LEU A 269 0.09 -22.41 -11.88
CA LEU A 269 0.26 -21.62 -10.65
C LEU A 269 1.02 -22.39 -9.55
N SER A 270 0.88 -23.73 -9.51
CA SER A 270 1.57 -24.57 -8.54
C SER A 270 3.02 -24.92 -8.92
N THR A 271 3.40 -24.67 -10.17
CA THR A 271 4.74 -25.00 -10.68
C THR A 271 5.80 -23.98 -10.26
N HIS A 272 5.38 -22.76 -9.90
CA HIS A 272 6.27 -21.63 -9.56
C HIS A 272 7.37 -21.42 -10.61
N SER A 273 6.99 -21.43 -11.90
CA SER A 273 7.90 -21.35 -13.04
C SER A 273 7.88 -19.94 -13.66
N ASP A 274 9.04 -19.48 -14.09
CA ASP A 274 9.23 -18.26 -14.88
C ASP A 274 9.27 -18.51 -16.40
N ASP A 275 8.89 -19.74 -16.84
CA ASP A 275 8.81 -20.10 -18.27
C ASP A 275 7.78 -19.20 -18.97
N PRO A 276 8.20 -18.37 -19.92
CA PRO A 276 7.30 -17.45 -20.62
C PRO A 276 6.10 -18.15 -21.30
N VAL A 277 6.26 -19.38 -21.75
CA VAL A 277 5.20 -20.15 -22.41
C VAL A 277 4.10 -20.50 -21.40
N LEU A 278 4.45 -20.91 -20.19
CA LEU A 278 3.50 -21.20 -19.13
C LEU A 278 2.81 -19.93 -18.62
N LEU A 279 3.58 -18.83 -18.51
CA LEU A 279 3.01 -17.53 -18.09
C LEU A 279 2.03 -16.99 -19.13
N ASP A 280 2.34 -17.10 -20.43
CA ASP A 280 1.44 -16.72 -21.52
C ASP A 280 0.15 -17.58 -21.49
N GLU A 281 0.29 -18.91 -21.34
CA GLU A 281 -0.84 -19.83 -21.25
C GLU A 281 -1.76 -19.52 -20.05
N ALA A 282 -1.20 -19.19 -18.88
CA ALA A 282 -2.00 -18.81 -17.72
C ALA A 282 -2.82 -17.54 -17.98
N VAL A 283 -2.21 -16.51 -18.58
CA VAL A 283 -2.91 -15.28 -18.94
C VAL A 283 -4.03 -15.55 -19.95
N GLU A 284 -3.79 -16.40 -20.97
CA GLU A 284 -4.84 -16.79 -21.93
C GLU A 284 -6.04 -17.47 -21.24
N ILE A 285 -5.77 -18.36 -20.27
CA ILE A 285 -6.84 -19.03 -19.51
C ILE A 285 -7.62 -18.01 -18.66
N MET A 286 -6.93 -17.11 -17.96
CA MET A 286 -7.55 -16.07 -17.14
C MET A 286 -8.38 -15.10 -18.02
N GLN A 287 -7.90 -14.81 -19.21
CA GLN A 287 -8.59 -13.93 -20.17
C GLN A 287 -9.83 -14.61 -20.78
N ALA A 288 -9.73 -15.89 -21.14
CA ALA A 288 -10.86 -16.66 -21.65
C ALA A 288 -11.99 -16.85 -20.63
N ALA A 289 -11.67 -16.79 -19.34
CA ALA A 289 -12.62 -16.82 -18.23
C ALA A 289 -13.18 -15.43 -17.82
N ASP A 290 -12.91 -14.39 -18.61
CA ASP A 290 -13.26 -12.99 -18.33
C ASP A 290 -12.77 -12.46 -16.96
N SER A 291 -11.80 -13.14 -16.34
CA SER A 291 -11.36 -12.83 -14.97
C SER A 291 -10.62 -11.50 -14.86
N ILE A 292 -9.91 -11.11 -15.93
CA ILE A 292 -9.22 -9.80 -16.00
C ILE A 292 -10.24 -8.68 -16.13
N ALA A 293 -11.30 -8.88 -16.94
CA ALA A 293 -12.38 -7.92 -17.07
C ALA A 293 -13.14 -7.77 -15.74
N PHE A 294 -13.49 -8.88 -15.10
CA PHE A 294 -14.12 -8.90 -13.78
C PHE A 294 -13.34 -8.08 -12.75
N ALA A 295 -12.03 -8.28 -12.64
CA ALA A 295 -11.20 -7.54 -11.67
C ALA A 295 -11.15 -6.04 -11.97
N ARG A 296 -11.09 -5.64 -13.25
CA ARG A 296 -11.13 -4.23 -13.65
C ARG A 296 -12.46 -3.56 -13.35
N ASP A 297 -13.56 -4.23 -13.66
CA ASP A 297 -14.90 -3.72 -13.41
C ASP A 297 -15.14 -3.58 -11.91
N TYR A 298 -14.71 -4.58 -11.11
CA TYR A 298 -14.79 -4.53 -9.67
C TYR A 298 -14.05 -3.31 -9.09
N ALA A 299 -12.79 -3.08 -9.52
CA ALA A 299 -12.00 -1.93 -9.08
C ALA A 299 -12.64 -0.59 -9.53
N HIS A 300 -13.22 -0.54 -10.72
CA HIS A 300 -13.90 0.65 -11.23
C HIS A 300 -15.14 0.99 -10.41
N ASP A 301 -15.99 0.02 -10.12
CA ASP A 301 -17.24 0.20 -9.38
C ASP A 301 -16.97 0.66 -7.95
N LEU A 302 -15.97 0.09 -7.28
CA LEU A 302 -15.51 0.57 -5.97
C LEU A 302 -15.21 2.07 -5.97
N ILE A 303 -14.52 2.57 -7.00
CA ILE A 303 -14.16 3.99 -7.10
C ILE A 303 -15.36 4.88 -7.39
N VAL A 304 -16.29 4.43 -8.23
CA VAL A 304 -17.50 5.18 -8.56
C VAL A 304 -18.35 5.40 -7.30
N GLU A 305 -18.60 4.33 -6.54
CA GLU A 305 -19.37 4.40 -5.29
C GLU A 305 -18.67 5.26 -4.22
N ALA A 306 -17.37 5.04 -4.03
CA ALA A 306 -16.60 5.79 -3.03
C ALA A 306 -16.57 7.29 -3.31
N LYS A 307 -16.46 7.70 -4.58
CA LYS A 307 -16.48 9.11 -4.97
C LYS A 307 -17.84 9.76 -4.72
N ALA A 308 -18.93 9.05 -4.92
CA ALA A 308 -20.28 9.56 -4.61
C ALA A 308 -20.40 9.87 -3.11
N CYS A 309 -20.01 8.92 -2.24
CA CYS A 309 -20.03 9.12 -0.79
C CYS A 309 -19.11 10.29 -0.35
N LEU A 310 -17.95 10.45 -0.96
CA LEU A 310 -17.02 11.54 -0.66
C LEU A 310 -17.64 12.91 -0.92
N VAL A 311 -18.35 13.06 -2.04
CA VAL A 311 -19.00 14.33 -2.43
C VAL A 311 -20.10 14.72 -1.46
N ASP A 312 -20.83 13.76 -0.93
CA ASP A 312 -21.95 13.99 -0.03
C ASP A 312 -21.51 14.42 1.38
N ALA A 313 -20.38 13.90 1.89
CA ALA A 313 -19.97 14.09 3.28
C ALA A 313 -18.88 15.16 3.46
N VAL A 314 -18.05 15.41 2.45
CA VAL A 314 -16.91 16.31 2.54
C VAL A 314 -17.20 17.60 1.75
N PRO A 315 -17.06 18.80 2.38
CA PRO A 315 -17.32 20.07 1.72
C PRO A 315 -16.52 20.26 0.43
N ALA A 316 -17.09 20.98 -0.52
CA ALA A 316 -16.42 21.33 -1.77
C ALA A 316 -15.13 22.10 -1.47
N SER A 317 -14.00 21.55 -1.89
CA SER A 317 -12.67 22.13 -1.68
C SER A 317 -11.69 21.55 -2.71
N ARG A 318 -10.58 22.26 -2.91
CA ARG A 318 -9.49 21.75 -3.73
C ARG A 318 -8.96 20.40 -3.21
N ALA A 319 -8.87 20.23 -1.90
CA ALA A 319 -8.38 19.00 -1.29
C ALA A 319 -9.31 17.82 -1.58
N ARG A 320 -10.65 18.01 -1.46
CA ARG A 320 -11.63 16.99 -1.86
C ARG A 320 -11.51 16.61 -3.34
N ASP A 321 -11.34 17.60 -4.22
CA ASP A 321 -11.21 17.35 -5.66
C ASP A 321 -9.92 16.60 -5.98
N LEU A 322 -8.83 16.86 -5.25
CA LEU A 322 -7.58 16.11 -5.35
C LEU A 322 -7.72 14.67 -4.86
N LEU A 323 -8.47 14.43 -3.77
CA LEU A 323 -8.79 13.07 -3.32
C LEU A 323 -9.61 12.30 -4.36
N ALA A 324 -10.62 12.93 -4.97
CA ALA A 324 -11.36 12.32 -6.07
C ALA A 324 -10.46 12.02 -7.28
N SER A 325 -9.52 12.92 -7.61
CA SER A 325 -8.52 12.72 -8.67
C SER A 325 -7.52 11.59 -8.35
N MET A 326 -7.20 11.38 -7.06
CA MET A 326 -6.38 10.24 -6.61
C MET A 326 -7.05 8.91 -6.93
N ALA A 327 -8.34 8.77 -6.63
CA ALA A 327 -9.09 7.56 -6.90
C ALA A 327 -9.09 7.23 -8.41
N ASP A 328 -9.31 8.24 -9.26
CA ASP A 328 -9.19 8.06 -10.71
C ASP A 328 -7.78 7.67 -11.15
N PHE A 329 -6.75 8.24 -10.51
CA PHE A 329 -5.35 7.92 -10.82
C PHE A 329 -5.04 6.45 -10.48
N PHE A 330 -5.58 5.91 -9.37
CA PHE A 330 -5.30 4.55 -8.94
C PHE A 330 -5.82 3.48 -9.90
N VAL A 331 -6.97 3.72 -10.55
CA VAL A 331 -7.56 2.74 -11.50
C VAL A 331 -7.19 3.00 -12.97
N LYS A 332 -6.74 4.21 -13.32
CA LYS A 332 -6.42 4.58 -14.71
C LYS A 332 -4.94 4.48 -15.06
N ARG A 333 -4.08 4.21 -14.08
CA ARG A 333 -2.64 4.09 -14.33
C ARG A 333 -2.36 2.91 -15.25
N SER A 334 -1.38 3.10 -16.14
CA SER A 334 -0.90 2.08 -17.08
C SER A 334 0.50 1.57 -16.72
N SER A 335 1.07 2.08 -15.63
CA SER A 335 2.41 1.70 -15.12
C SER A 335 2.58 2.19 -13.67
#